data_a889de5320a5e20bea57e81e4cc58e33
#
_entry.id   a889de5320a5e20bea57e81e4cc58e33
#
_cell.length_a   1.000
_cell.length_b   1.000
_cell.length_c   1.000
_cell.angle_alpha   90.00
_cell.angle_beta   90.00
_cell.angle_gamma   90.00
#
_symmetry.space_group_name_H-M   'P 1'
#
loop_
_entity.id
_entity.type
_entity.pdbx_description
1 polymer ?
#
loop_
_entity_poly.entity_id
_entity_poly.type
_entity_poly.pdbx_seq_one_letter_code
_entity_poly.pdbx_strand_id
1 'polypeptide(L)'
;MNTRFTIIYKWTGDKWVVQHLHQSVPDQEQMDGEEFPLSLGKQVKENRQALLALGTAYYHVSSLNLKTEKIELVKRSRASAMGIEEDSGDWYPQFEIIKEVIAEPFVQKYMYFFDIKTMAARLRNKESMSDEFMKKDGTWFLSMIVPQTYDADGNVASVLFANRDVTDEKLRELRQEKELREAKLKAESANKAKSSFLFNMSHDIRTPMNAIIGYANLATRHVNDTEKLSRYLEKIQVCGEELLSLLNNVLNLARIENNKTEMEYTVSNVRENFENCITMFQQQAESKNQTLSMTEQILYPYVYMDAPHVSEICLNIISNAIKYTNAGGSISCHIAQTSSEKEDWCNLAITVTDNGIGMSEEFRKHLFEAFERESNTTLSHVEGSGIGMGITKKLVELMDGTIEVKSKQGEGSTFTVTIPCRKASEEDFLVKKNNALHDKNYLSGVRVLLVEDNEINREIATELLTGEGCIVETASDGVSCIDMIEKADADYYKMVLMDIQMPIMNGYDATLTIREMKDPKKAGIPIIAMTANAFAEDANKALSVGMNDHVAKPIDMSILVPTMMKYHDTRSGATFLTR
;
A
#
# COMPACT_ATOMS: atom_id res chain seq x y z
N MET A 1 -70.95 -18.21 29.33
CA MET A 1 -70.06 -17.79 30.42
C MET A 1 -68.88 -17.05 29.77
N ASN A 2 -68.81 -15.77 30.00
CA ASN A 2 -67.67 -14.98 29.46
C ASN A 2 -66.49 -15.10 30.43
N THR A 3 -65.50 -15.90 30.06
CA THR A 3 -64.27 -16.03 30.83
C THR A 3 -63.27 -14.99 30.40
N ARG A 4 -62.76 -14.19 31.34
CA ARG A 4 -61.72 -13.16 31.05
C ARG A 4 -60.37 -13.71 31.40
N PHE A 5 -59.38 -13.56 30.50
CA PHE A 5 -58.00 -13.95 30.71
C PHE A 5 -57.12 -12.66 30.80
N THR A 6 -56.28 -12.62 31.81
CA THR A 6 -55.23 -11.58 31.93
C THR A 6 -53.88 -12.27 31.84
N ILE A 7 -53.09 -11.87 30.84
CA ILE A 7 -51.72 -12.39 30.65
C ILE A 7 -50.77 -11.23 30.94
N ILE A 8 -49.91 -11.40 31.91
CA ILE A 8 -48.88 -10.42 32.26
C ILE A 8 -47.54 -10.93 31.74
N TYR A 9 -46.92 -10.13 30.85
CA TYR A 9 -45.60 -10.40 30.34
C TYR A 9 -44.56 -9.53 31.05
N LYS A 10 -43.38 -10.09 31.31
CA LYS A 10 -42.24 -9.35 31.87
C LYS A 10 -41.06 -9.44 30.89
N TRP A 11 -40.46 -8.30 30.61
CA TRP A 11 -39.20 -8.22 29.88
C TRP A 11 -38.03 -8.56 30.80
N THR A 12 -37.16 -9.52 30.41
CA THR A 12 -36.01 -9.97 31.22
C THR A 12 -34.69 -9.33 30.77
N GLY A 13 -34.72 -8.38 29.78
CA GLY A 13 -33.57 -7.76 29.20
C GLY A 13 -33.24 -8.28 27.80
N ASP A 14 -33.52 -9.54 27.55
CA ASP A 14 -33.26 -10.23 26.29
C ASP A 14 -34.51 -10.89 25.68
N LYS A 15 -35.53 -11.15 26.51
CA LYS A 15 -36.79 -11.80 26.07
C LYS A 15 -37.98 -11.42 26.92
N TRP A 16 -39.18 -11.60 26.33
CA TRP A 16 -40.46 -11.51 27.04
C TRP A 16 -40.85 -12.85 27.60
N VAL A 17 -41.18 -12.91 28.87
CA VAL A 17 -41.68 -14.13 29.54
C VAL A 17 -43.07 -13.86 30.14
N VAL A 18 -43.94 -14.85 30.06
CA VAL A 18 -45.25 -14.79 30.75
C VAL A 18 -45.00 -14.90 32.25
N GLN A 19 -45.27 -13.83 32.98
CA GLN A 19 -45.09 -13.80 34.42
C GLN A 19 -46.32 -14.26 35.18
N HIS A 20 -47.50 -14.00 34.65
CA HIS A 20 -48.72 -14.38 35.29
C HIS A 20 -49.86 -14.61 34.28
N LEU A 21 -50.61 -15.69 34.45
CA LEU A 21 -51.85 -15.95 33.74
C LEU A 21 -52.96 -15.99 34.79
N HIS A 22 -53.91 -15.07 34.76
CA HIS A 22 -55.03 -15.04 35.64
C HIS A 22 -56.31 -15.26 34.85
N GLN A 23 -57.07 -16.30 35.21
CA GLN A 23 -58.38 -16.56 34.69
C GLN A 23 -59.40 -16.16 35.77
N SER A 24 -60.23 -15.15 35.50
CA SER A 24 -61.31 -14.80 36.39
C SER A 24 -62.66 -15.17 35.77
N VAL A 25 -63.45 -15.87 36.53
CA VAL A 25 -64.89 -16.05 36.25
C VAL A 25 -65.55 -14.84 36.93
N PRO A 26 -66.45 -14.12 36.25
CA PRO A 26 -67.20 -13.04 36.90
C PRO A 26 -67.98 -13.62 38.09
N ASP A 27 -67.76 -13.07 39.27
CA ASP A 27 -68.56 -13.37 40.43
C ASP A 27 -69.94 -12.78 40.17
N GLN A 28 -70.99 -13.52 40.53
CA GLN A 28 -72.38 -13.13 40.23
C GLN A 28 -72.91 -11.93 41.02
N GLU A 29 -72.04 -11.28 41.80
CA GLU A 29 -72.39 -10.13 42.64
C GLU A 29 -71.76 -8.75 42.17
N GLN A 30 -71.21 -8.67 40.98
CA GLN A 30 -70.80 -7.33 40.46
C GLN A 30 -72.01 -6.62 39.89
N MET A 31 -72.48 -5.61 40.59
CA MET A 31 -73.54 -4.68 40.16
C MET A 31 -73.13 -3.88 38.95
N ASP A 32 -74.05 -3.65 38.05
CA ASP A 32 -73.91 -2.72 36.91
C ASP A 32 -73.57 -1.30 37.42
N GLY A 33 -72.30 -0.84 37.12
CA GLY A 33 -71.93 0.54 37.36
C GLY A 33 -70.59 0.77 38.06
N GLU A 34 -69.86 -0.21 38.54
CA GLU A 34 -68.52 0.03 39.09
C GLU A 34 -67.48 0.17 37.98
N GLU A 35 -66.96 1.42 37.83
CA GLU A 35 -65.79 1.70 36.98
C GLU A 35 -64.56 0.93 37.50
N PHE A 36 -63.91 0.20 36.63
CA PHE A 36 -62.60 -0.43 36.92
C PHE A 36 -61.64 0.58 37.48
N PRO A 37 -60.79 0.23 38.48
CA PRO A 37 -59.79 1.15 39.00
C PRO A 37 -58.97 1.77 37.86
N LEU A 38 -58.83 3.08 37.84
CA LEU A 38 -58.06 3.86 36.82
C LEU A 38 -56.67 3.28 36.57
N SER A 39 -56.05 2.61 37.58
CA SER A 39 -54.79 1.92 37.49
C SER A 39 -54.84 0.68 36.59
N LEU A 40 -55.92 -0.10 36.62
CA LEU A 40 -56.10 -1.28 35.79
C LEU A 40 -56.35 -0.88 34.32
N GLY A 41 -57.14 0.16 34.08
CA GLY A 41 -57.40 0.72 32.76
C GLY A 41 -56.12 1.27 32.10
N LYS A 42 -55.24 1.88 32.89
CA LYS A 42 -53.96 2.36 32.41
C LYS A 42 -53.00 1.19 32.05
N GLN A 43 -52.93 0.19 32.89
CA GLN A 43 -52.13 -1.02 32.70
C GLN A 43 -52.61 -1.87 31.49
N VAL A 44 -53.92 -1.97 31.30
CA VAL A 44 -54.52 -2.63 30.12
C VAL A 44 -54.20 -1.82 28.84
N LYS A 45 -54.21 -0.49 28.92
CA LYS A 45 -53.87 0.37 27.78
C LYS A 45 -52.38 0.31 27.44
N GLU A 46 -51.49 0.30 28.44
CA GLU A 46 -50.05 0.14 28.27
C GLU A 46 -49.71 -1.27 27.73
N ASN A 47 -50.33 -2.30 28.25
CA ASN A 47 -50.17 -3.66 27.74
C ASN A 47 -50.70 -3.80 26.30
N ARG A 48 -51.80 -3.13 25.96
CA ARG A 48 -52.33 -3.10 24.60
C ARG A 48 -51.41 -2.34 23.65
N GLN A 49 -50.78 -1.25 24.09
CA GLN A 49 -49.79 -0.54 23.28
C GLN A 49 -48.52 -1.39 23.08
N ALA A 50 -48.04 -2.10 24.09
CA ALA A 50 -46.94 -3.01 23.98
C ALA A 50 -47.26 -4.20 23.04
N LEU A 51 -48.44 -4.77 23.12
CA LEU A 51 -48.93 -5.78 22.19
C LEU A 51 -49.09 -5.26 20.76
N LEU A 52 -49.53 -4.01 20.60
CA LEU A 52 -49.60 -3.35 19.29
C LEU A 52 -48.21 -3.05 18.73
N ALA A 53 -47.27 -2.67 19.57
CA ALA A 53 -45.86 -2.44 19.16
C ALA A 53 -45.17 -3.75 18.76
N LEU A 54 -45.39 -4.84 19.52
CA LEU A 54 -44.95 -6.19 19.12
C LEU A 54 -45.68 -6.65 17.86
N GLY A 55 -46.94 -6.26 17.72
CA GLY A 55 -47.75 -6.58 16.56
C GLY A 55 -47.30 -5.84 15.28
N THR A 56 -46.51 -4.76 15.34
CA THR A 56 -45.92 -4.13 14.16
C THR A 56 -44.70 -4.90 13.64
N ALA A 57 -44.00 -5.62 14.50
CA ALA A 57 -42.83 -6.42 14.12
C ALA A 57 -43.20 -7.70 13.35
N TYR A 58 -44.40 -8.25 13.58
CA TYR A 58 -44.85 -9.46 12.91
C TYR A 58 -46.05 -9.16 12.01
N TYR A 59 -45.92 -9.47 10.72
CA TYR A 59 -46.98 -9.24 9.74
C TYR A 59 -48.05 -10.32 9.73
N HIS A 60 -47.75 -11.50 10.29
CA HIS A 60 -48.69 -12.65 10.37
C HIS A 60 -48.53 -13.34 11.71
N VAL A 61 -49.65 -13.62 12.39
CA VAL A 61 -49.71 -14.44 13.61
C VAL A 61 -50.93 -15.34 13.50
N SER A 62 -50.72 -16.66 13.61
CA SER A 62 -51.79 -17.68 13.58
C SER A 62 -51.63 -18.66 14.73
N SER A 63 -52.74 -19.19 15.21
CA SER A 63 -52.80 -20.27 16.18
C SER A 63 -53.09 -21.57 15.45
N LEU A 64 -52.35 -22.63 15.74
CA LEU A 64 -52.57 -23.98 15.20
C LEU A 64 -52.81 -24.96 16.33
N ASN A 65 -53.94 -25.65 16.27
CA ASN A 65 -54.24 -26.77 17.16
C ASN A 65 -53.63 -28.05 16.57
N LEU A 66 -52.70 -28.66 17.29
CA LEU A 66 -51.94 -29.84 16.79
C LEU A 66 -52.77 -31.14 16.78
N LYS A 67 -53.90 -31.19 17.52
CA LYS A 67 -54.78 -32.36 17.53
C LYS A 67 -55.85 -32.31 16.45
N THR A 68 -56.44 -31.14 16.22
CA THR A 68 -57.51 -30.95 15.23
C THR A 68 -56.98 -30.52 13.87
N GLU A 69 -55.67 -30.18 13.79
CA GLU A 69 -54.98 -29.68 12.61
C GLU A 69 -55.62 -28.42 12.02
N LYS A 70 -56.36 -27.69 12.85
CA LYS A 70 -57.01 -26.44 12.46
C LYS A 70 -56.16 -25.23 12.81
N ILE A 71 -56.07 -24.32 11.84
CA ILE A 71 -55.40 -23.04 11.99
C ILE A 71 -56.42 -21.93 12.09
N GLU A 72 -56.16 -20.96 12.95
CA GLU A 72 -56.96 -19.77 13.15
C GLU A 72 -56.07 -18.53 13.10
N LEU A 73 -56.44 -17.54 12.29
CA LEU A 73 -55.73 -16.30 12.16
C LEU A 73 -55.96 -15.42 13.38
N VAL A 74 -54.90 -15.11 14.11
CA VAL A 74 -54.92 -14.18 15.26
C VAL A 74 -54.71 -12.75 14.81
N LYS A 75 -53.81 -12.54 13.84
CA LYS A 75 -53.48 -11.22 13.31
C LYS A 75 -52.94 -11.30 11.90
N ARG A 76 -53.38 -10.36 11.03
CA ARG A 76 -52.88 -10.16 9.67
C ARG A 76 -52.61 -8.65 9.43
N SER A 77 -51.43 -8.35 8.94
CA SER A 77 -51.13 -7.01 8.40
C SER A 77 -51.51 -6.95 6.92
N ARG A 78 -51.88 -5.76 6.42
CA ARG A 78 -52.18 -5.54 4.99
C ARG A 78 -51.06 -5.92 4.03
N ALA A 79 -49.82 -6.05 4.54
CA ALA A 79 -48.63 -6.45 3.76
C ALA A 79 -48.45 -7.97 3.62
N SER A 80 -49.33 -8.79 4.23
CA SER A 80 -49.23 -10.26 4.22
C SER A 80 -49.79 -10.82 2.93
N ALA A 81 -49.01 -10.87 1.87
CA ALA A 81 -49.35 -11.55 0.61
C ALA A 81 -48.95 -13.04 0.67
N MET A 82 -49.41 -13.80 1.66
CA MET A 82 -49.15 -15.25 1.72
C MET A 82 -50.21 -16.10 1.01
N GLY A 83 -51.14 -15.50 0.27
CA GLY A 83 -52.14 -16.25 -0.49
C GLY A 83 -53.18 -16.98 0.37
N ILE A 84 -53.20 -16.79 1.70
CA ILE A 84 -54.20 -17.37 2.61
C ILE A 84 -55.36 -16.37 2.65
N GLU A 85 -56.49 -16.72 2.06
CA GLU A 85 -57.67 -15.86 2.00
C GLU A 85 -58.66 -16.07 3.16
N GLU A 86 -58.61 -17.24 3.81
CA GLU A 86 -59.54 -17.60 4.88
C GLU A 86 -58.94 -17.35 6.29
N ASP A 87 -59.74 -16.79 7.20
CA ASP A 87 -59.34 -16.49 8.58
C ASP A 87 -59.27 -17.74 9.47
N SER A 88 -59.81 -18.88 9.02
CA SER A 88 -59.71 -20.19 9.67
C SER A 88 -59.85 -21.32 8.66
N GLY A 89 -59.19 -22.47 8.89
CA GLY A 89 -59.25 -23.61 7.99
C GLY A 89 -58.38 -24.78 8.42
N ASP A 90 -58.30 -25.77 7.56
CA ASP A 90 -57.39 -26.90 7.75
C ASP A 90 -55.94 -26.54 7.41
N TRP A 91 -54.99 -27.04 8.19
CA TRP A 91 -53.57 -26.70 8.06
C TRP A 91 -52.95 -27.15 6.72
N TYR A 92 -53.21 -28.36 6.29
CA TYR A 92 -52.54 -28.93 5.13
C TYR A 92 -52.75 -28.16 3.81
N PRO A 93 -53.96 -27.72 3.43
CA PRO A 93 -54.14 -26.93 2.24
C PRO A 93 -53.36 -25.61 2.29
N GLN A 94 -53.34 -24.93 3.42
CA GLN A 94 -52.61 -23.65 3.58
C GLN A 94 -51.09 -23.86 3.55
N PHE A 95 -50.59 -24.96 4.13
CA PHE A 95 -49.19 -25.32 4.13
C PHE A 95 -48.65 -25.59 2.70
N GLU A 96 -49.39 -26.31 1.86
CA GLU A 96 -49.00 -26.59 0.49
C GLU A 96 -48.93 -25.31 -0.36
N ILE A 97 -49.86 -24.35 -0.19
CA ILE A 97 -49.85 -23.08 -0.87
C ILE A 97 -48.58 -22.27 -0.49
N ILE A 98 -48.23 -22.21 0.77
CA ILE A 98 -47.03 -21.48 1.24
C ILE A 98 -45.75 -22.16 0.75
N LYS A 99 -45.71 -23.51 0.73
CA LYS A 99 -44.58 -24.28 0.22
C LYS A 99 -44.24 -23.92 -1.25
N GLU A 100 -45.26 -23.67 -2.09
CA GLU A 100 -45.03 -23.28 -3.48
C GLU A 100 -44.35 -21.92 -3.64
N VAL A 101 -44.44 -21.06 -2.64
CA VAL A 101 -43.82 -19.69 -2.64
C VAL A 101 -42.40 -19.72 -2.11
N ILE A 102 -41.98 -20.78 -1.43
CA ILE A 102 -40.63 -20.90 -0.84
C ILE A 102 -39.60 -21.16 -1.95
N ALA A 103 -38.43 -20.53 -1.85
CA ALA A 103 -37.30 -20.77 -2.76
C ALA A 103 -36.72 -22.18 -2.58
N GLU A 104 -36.36 -22.83 -3.68
CA GLU A 104 -35.89 -24.24 -3.71
C GLU A 104 -34.88 -24.64 -2.61
N PRO A 105 -33.82 -23.85 -2.31
CA PRO A 105 -32.86 -24.24 -1.28
C PRO A 105 -33.49 -24.40 0.13
N PHE A 106 -34.65 -23.78 0.37
CA PHE A 106 -35.27 -23.72 1.68
C PHE A 106 -36.49 -24.65 1.80
N VAL A 107 -36.96 -25.29 0.73
CA VAL A 107 -38.16 -26.10 0.72
C VAL A 107 -38.08 -27.27 1.72
N GLN A 108 -36.99 -28.03 1.71
CA GLN A 108 -36.83 -29.17 2.65
C GLN A 108 -36.76 -28.70 4.10
N LYS A 109 -36.03 -27.60 4.35
CA LYS A 109 -35.94 -26.98 5.68
C LYS A 109 -37.31 -26.49 6.16
N TYR A 110 -38.08 -25.85 5.27
CA TYR A 110 -39.42 -25.37 5.54
C TYR A 110 -40.37 -26.55 5.87
N MET A 111 -40.35 -27.60 5.05
CA MET A 111 -41.15 -28.83 5.28
C MET A 111 -40.88 -29.44 6.64
N TYR A 112 -39.62 -29.56 7.03
CA TYR A 112 -39.26 -30.09 8.36
C TYR A 112 -39.64 -29.14 9.50
N PHE A 113 -39.47 -27.81 9.32
CA PHE A 113 -39.78 -26.84 10.35
C PHE A 113 -41.26 -26.83 10.71
N PHE A 114 -42.15 -26.95 9.74
CA PHE A 114 -43.59 -26.90 9.88
C PHE A 114 -44.29 -28.29 9.93
N ASP A 115 -43.52 -29.36 10.02
CA ASP A 115 -44.12 -30.73 10.15
C ASP A 115 -44.85 -30.87 11.49
N ILE A 116 -46.20 -30.88 11.43
CA ILE A 116 -47.08 -30.99 12.59
C ILE A 116 -46.84 -32.29 13.38
N LYS A 117 -46.58 -33.41 12.68
CA LYS A 117 -46.43 -34.74 13.32
C LYS A 117 -45.27 -34.78 14.30
N THR A 118 -44.23 -34.02 14.06
CA THR A 118 -43.02 -33.96 14.89
C THR A 118 -42.95 -32.71 15.75
N MET A 119 -43.80 -31.72 15.50
CA MET A 119 -43.74 -30.38 16.11
C MET A 119 -43.84 -30.40 17.62
N ALA A 120 -44.85 -31.14 18.17
CA ALA A 120 -45.03 -31.25 19.61
C ALA A 120 -43.81 -31.85 20.31
N ALA A 121 -43.17 -32.87 19.72
CA ALA A 121 -41.96 -33.48 20.24
C ALA A 121 -40.75 -32.55 20.18
N ARG A 122 -40.59 -31.76 19.09
CA ARG A 122 -39.49 -30.81 18.90
C ARG A 122 -39.59 -29.59 19.81
N LEU A 123 -40.83 -29.23 20.23
CA LEU A 123 -41.08 -28.14 21.16
C LEU A 123 -41.03 -28.56 22.63
N ARG A 124 -40.90 -29.85 22.91
CA ARG A 124 -40.83 -30.36 24.28
C ARG A 124 -39.67 -29.74 25.01
N ASN A 125 -39.92 -29.07 26.12
CA ASN A 125 -38.94 -28.33 26.92
C ASN A 125 -38.27 -27.11 26.20
N LYS A 126 -38.87 -26.59 25.13
CA LYS A 126 -38.41 -25.37 24.47
C LYS A 126 -39.45 -24.27 24.62
N GLU A 127 -38.96 -23.05 24.85
CA GLU A 127 -39.81 -21.86 24.89
C GLU A 127 -40.29 -21.47 23.48
N SER A 128 -39.50 -21.70 22.46
CA SER A 128 -39.83 -21.43 21.05
C SER A 128 -38.85 -22.13 20.09
N MET A 129 -39.25 -22.19 18.83
CA MET A 129 -38.38 -22.51 17.70
C MET A 129 -38.48 -21.37 16.69
N SER A 130 -37.38 -20.99 16.08
CA SER A 130 -37.37 -20.01 14.99
C SER A 130 -36.40 -20.41 13.89
N ASP A 131 -36.73 -20.04 12.66
CA ASP A 131 -35.89 -20.25 11.51
C ASP A 131 -36.17 -19.22 10.39
N GLU A 132 -35.20 -18.99 9.53
CA GLU A 132 -35.26 -18.03 8.42
C GLU A 132 -35.47 -18.77 7.11
N PHE A 133 -36.33 -18.19 6.27
CA PHE A 133 -36.68 -18.74 4.96
C PHE A 133 -36.73 -17.63 3.93
N MET A 134 -36.40 -17.98 2.68
CA MET A 134 -36.51 -17.09 1.55
C MET A 134 -37.64 -17.50 0.61
N LYS A 135 -38.45 -16.56 0.16
CA LYS A 135 -39.42 -16.74 -0.89
C LYS A 135 -38.76 -16.68 -2.27
N LYS A 136 -39.47 -17.19 -3.29
CA LYS A 136 -39.02 -17.13 -4.70
C LYS A 136 -38.84 -15.71 -5.23
N ASP A 137 -39.53 -14.72 -4.64
CA ASP A 137 -39.41 -13.30 -4.95
C ASP A 137 -38.19 -12.64 -4.30
N GLY A 138 -37.39 -13.38 -3.51
CA GLY A 138 -36.23 -12.88 -2.81
C GLY A 138 -36.50 -12.30 -1.42
N THR A 139 -37.75 -12.26 -0.98
CA THR A 139 -38.14 -11.79 0.36
C THR A 139 -37.73 -12.79 1.43
N TRP A 140 -37.07 -12.33 2.50
CA TRP A 140 -36.71 -13.14 3.65
C TRP A 140 -37.70 -12.95 4.79
N PHE A 141 -38.08 -14.03 5.43
CA PHE A 141 -38.88 -13.97 6.63
C PHE A 141 -38.39 -14.91 7.71
N LEU A 142 -38.50 -14.46 8.94
CA LEU A 142 -38.28 -15.23 10.16
C LEU A 142 -39.64 -15.82 10.60
N SER A 143 -39.71 -17.15 10.70
CA SER A 143 -40.82 -17.82 11.33
C SER A 143 -40.44 -18.23 12.73
N MET A 144 -41.30 -17.93 13.68
CA MET A 144 -41.21 -18.35 15.08
C MET A 144 -42.42 -19.16 15.46
N ILE A 145 -42.20 -20.29 16.14
CA ILE A 145 -43.25 -21.17 16.69
C ILE A 145 -43.11 -21.15 18.19
N VAL A 146 -44.22 -20.83 18.89
CA VAL A 146 -44.26 -20.74 20.35
C VAL A 146 -45.35 -21.65 20.86
N PRO A 147 -45.12 -22.55 21.85
CA PRO A 147 -46.17 -23.32 22.51
C PRO A 147 -47.21 -22.40 23.14
N GLN A 148 -48.50 -22.66 22.88
CA GLN A 148 -49.60 -21.86 23.40
C GLN A 148 -50.36 -22.56 24.51
N THR A 149 -50.73 -23.83 24.31
CA THR A 149 -51.44 -24.64 25.32
C THR A 149 -50.80 -26.01 25.41
N TYR A 150 -51.04 -26.66 26.55
CA TYR A 150 -50.55 -28.02 26.83
C TYR A 150 -51.75 -28.92 27.14
N ASP A 151 -51.66 -30.20 26.83
CA ASP A 151 -52.67 -31.21 27.20
C ASP A 151 -52.48 -31.69 28.65
N ALA A 152 -53.37 -32.60 29.10
CA ALA A 152 -53.34 -33.16 30.45
C ALA A 152 -52.04 -33.92 30.76
N ASP A 153 -51.33 -34.40 29.72
CA ASP A 153 -50.06 -35.14 29.83
C ASP A 153 -48.84 -34.21 29.71
N GLY A 154 -49.06 -32.88 29.60
CA GLY A 154 -48.00 -31.88 29.48
C GLY A 154 -47.38 -31.77 28.08
N ASN A 155 -47.98 -32.38 27.05
CA ASN A 155 -47.53 -32.22 25.69
C ASN A 155 -48.13 -30.95 25.05
N VAL A 156 -47.42 -30.34 24.12
CA VAL A 156 -47.91 -29.15 23.41
C VAL A 156 -49.18 -29.51 22.61
N ALA A 157 -50.28 -28.86 22.91
CA ALA A 157 -51.59 -29.07 22.27
C ALA A 157 -51.90 -28.03 21.19
N SER A 158 -51.42 -26.79 21.35
CA SER A 158 -51.48 -25.76 20.32
C SER A 158 -50.24 -24.89 20.31
N VAL A 159 -49.96 -24.25 19.15
CA VAL A 159 -48.83 -23.39 18.93
C VAL A 159 -49.25 -22.08 18.27
N LEU A 160 -48.51 -21.02 18.52
CA LEU A 160 -48.58 -19.77 17.79
C LEU A 160 -47.46 -19.71 16.76
N PHE A 161 -47.80 -19.39 15.53
CA PHE A 161 -46.85 -18.99 14.49
C PHE A 161 -46.77 -17.47 14.39
N ALA A 162 -45.59 -16.96 14.33
CA ALA A 162 -45.35 -15.54 14.08
C ALA A 162 -44.30 -15.36 12.96
N ASN A 163 -44.67 -14.63 11.93
CA ASN A 163 -43.78 -14.36 10.79
C ASN A 163 -43.42 -12.87 10.74
N ARG A 164 -42.12 -12.60 10.61
CA ARG A 164 -41.55 -11.26 10.49
C ARG A 164 -40.74 -11.16 9.20
N ASP A 165 -40.88 -10.03 8.48
CA ASP A 165 -39.98 -9.71 7.36
C ASP A 165 -38.61 -9.34 7.92
N VAL A 166 -37.58 -10.01 7.43
CA VAL A 166 -36.17 -9.79 7.80
C VAL A 166 -35.31 -9.55 6.57
N THR A 167 -35.92 -9.17 5.46
CA THR A 167 -35.25 -8.99 4.17
C THR A 167 -34.12 -7.98 4.27
N ASP A 168 -34.38 -6.79 4.84
CA ASP A 168 -33.40 -5.73 4.95
C ASP A 168 -32.24 -6.12 5.89
N GLU A 169 -32.53 -6.83 6.98
CA GLU A 169 -31.53 -7.31 7.94
C GLU A 169 -30.64 -8.35 7.25
N LYS A 170 -31.26 -9.29 6.55
CA LYS A 170 -30.53 -10.38 5.87
C LYS A 170 -29.68 -9.89 4.70
N LEU A 171 -30.20 -8.96 3.90
CA LEU A 171 -29.45 -8.37 2.82
C LEU A 171 -28.25 -7.55 3.32
N ARG A 172 -28.38 -6.88 4.47
CA ARG A 172 -27.24 -6.20 5.11
C ARG A 172 -26.18 -7.18 5.59
N GLU A 173 -26.60 -8.25 6.28
CA GLU A 173 -25.71 -9.32 6.75
C GLU A 173 -24.91 -9.94 5.60
N LEU A 174 -25.60 -10.36 4.53
CA LEU A 174 -24.98 -10.95 3.34
C LEU A 174 -24.01 -10.00 2.64
N ARG A 175 -24.33 -8.69 2.60
CA ARG A 175 -23.43 -7.67 2.03
C ARG A 175 -22.17 -7.51 2.87
N GLN A 176 -22.32 -7.43 4.19
CA GLN A 176 -21.19 -7.31 5.10
C GLN A 176 -20.29 -8.56 5.06
N GLU A 177 -20.89 -9.76 4.98
CA GLU A 177 -20.12 -11.01 4.85
C GLU A 177 -19.30 -11.03 3.54
N LYS A 178 -19.93 -10.60 2.44
CA LYS A 178 -19.24 -10.49 1.14
C LYS A 178 -18.08 -9.50 1.20
N GLU A 179 -18.31 -8.30 1.72
CA GLU A 179 -17.29 -7.26 1.87
C GLU A 179 -16.11 -7.73 2.75
N LEU A 180 -16.43 -8.38 3.88
CA LEU A 180 -15.43 -8.95 4.78
C LEU A 180 -14.61 -10.06 4.11
N ARG A 181 -15.26 -10.92 3.33
CA ARG A 181 -14.58 -11.99 2.59
C ARG A 181 -13.64 -11.42 1.53
N GLU A 182 -14.09 -10.41 0.79
CA GLU A 182 -13.26 -9.74 -0.22
C GLU A 182 -12.07 -9.01 0.42
N ALA A 183 -12.29 -8.30 1.53
CA ALA A 183 -11.23 -7.64 2.29
C ALA A 183 -10.21 -8.64 2.85
N LYS A 184 -10.69 -9.78 3.37
CA LYS A 184 -9.82 -10.85 3.88
C LYS A 184 -8.94 -11.44 2.78
N LEU A 185 -9.51 -11.75 1.61
CA LEU A 185 -8.76 -12.28 0.48
C LEU A 185 -7.68 -11.30 -0.02
N LYS A 186 -8.01 -10.00 -0.09
CA LYS A 186 -7.04 -8.96 -0.43
C LYS A 186 -5.90 -8.88 0.60
N ALA A 187 -6.22 -8.91 1.88
CA ALA A 187 -5.22 -8.86 2.95
C ALA A 187 -4.30 -10.10 2.95
N GLU A 188 -4.86 -11.30 2.74
CA GLU A 188 -4.08 -12.53 2.65
C GLU A 188 -3.14 -12.54 1.43
N SER A 189 -3.61 -12.06 0.27
CA SER A 189 -2.80 -11.92 -0.93
C SER A 189 -1.64 -10.94 -0.71
N ALA A 190 -1.92 -9.75 -0.15
CA ALA A 190 -0.90 -8.76 0.17
C ALA A 190 0.14 -9.29 1.18
N ASN A 191 -0.29 -10.02 2.22
CA ASN A 191 0.62 -10.59 3.21
C ASN A 191 1.50 -11.70 2.62
N LYS A 192 0.95 -12.52 1.70
CA LYS A 192 1.72 -13.55 0.98
C LYS A 192 2.77 -12.90 0.07
N ALA A 193 2.40 -11.86 -0.67
CA ALA A 193 3.34 -11.10 -1.50
C ALA A 193 4.48 -10.50 -0.66
N LYS A 194 4.15 -9.87 0.49
CA LYS A 194 5.13 -9.31 1.42
C LYS A 194 6.09 -10.38 1.99
N SER A 195 5.58 -11.57 2.34
CA SER A 195 6.42 -12.66 2.85
C SER A 195 7.35 -13.22 1.79
N SER A 196 6.86 -13.41 0.56
CA SER A 196 7.69 -13.83 -0.58
C SER A 196 8.77 -12.79 -0.90
N PHE A 197 8.43 -11.51 -0.79
CA PHE A 197 9.39 -10.40 -0.93
C PHE A 197 10.56 -10.52 0.04
N LEU A 198 10.28 -10.61 1.35
CA LEU A 198 11.33 -10.69 2.37
C LEU A 198 12.23 -11.92 2.18
N PHE A 199 11.65 -13.05 1.76
CA PHE A 199 12.40 -14.25 1.48
C PHE A 199 13.34 -14.08 0.28
N ASN A 200 12.82 -13.58 -0.85
CA ASN A 200 13.61 -13.37 -2.07
C ASN A 200 14.71 -12.32 -1.85
N MET A 201 14.39 -11.21 -1.16
CA MET A 201 15.36 -10.16 -0.82
C MET A 201 16.51 -10.70 0.04
N SER A 202 16.19 -11.55 1.05
CA SER A 202 17.22 -12.16 1.87
C SER A 202 18.18 -13.05 1.06
N HIS A 203 17.65 -13.75 0.06
CA HIS A 203 18.46 -14.56 -0.86
C HIS A 203 19.33 -13.70 -1.77
N ASP A 204 18.74 -12.68 -2.41
CA ASP A 204 19.40 -11.83 -3.40
C ASP A 204 20.47 -10.91 -2.77
N ILE A 205 20.31 -10.51 -1.50
CA ILE A 205 21.34 -9.82 -0.71
C ILE A 205 22.47 -10.80 -0.32
N ARG A 206 22.15 -12.03 0.06
CA ARG A 206 23.14 -13.01 0.54
C ARG A 206 24.11 -13.43 -0.55
N THR A 207 23.66 -13.54 -1.79
CA THR A 207 24.49 -14.02 -2.92
C THR A 207 25.69 -13.10 -3.19
N PRO A 208 25.53 -11.79 -3.48
CA PRO A 208 26.66 -10.88 -3.69
C PRO A 208 27.50 -10.70 -2.41
N MET A 209 26.89 -10.69 -1.22
CA MET A 209 27.62 -10.60 0.04
C MET A 209 28.56 -11.79 0.25
N ASN A 210 28.10 -13.02 -0.01
CA ASN A 210 28.94 -14.22 0.08
C ASN A 210 30.06 -14.21 -0.97
N ALA A 211 29.79 -13.67 -2.17
CA ALA A 211 30.79 -13.51 -3.22
C ALA A 211 31.87 -12.51 -2.81
N ILE A 212 31.49 -11.35 -2.24
CA ILE A 212 32.44 -10.36 -1.71
C ILE A 212 33.35 -11.00 -0.66
N ILE A 213 32.78 -11.68 0.35
CA ILE A 213 33.53 -12.35 1.41
C ILE A 213 34.45 -13.46 0.81
N GLY A 214 33.95 -14.21 -0.15
CA GLY A 214 34.72 -15.27 -0.82
C GLY A 214 35.91 -14.71 -1.59
N TYR A 215 35.72 -13.70 -2.42
CA TYR A 215 36.79 -13.03 -3.18
C TYR A 215 37.77 -12.29 -2.28
N ALA A 216 37.32 -11.65 -1.20
CA ALA A 216 38.22 -11.04 -0.21
C ALA A 216 39.14 -12.08 0.42
N ASN A 217 38.62 -13.26 0.82
CA ASN A 217 39.43 -14.36 1.34
C ASN A 217 40.40 -14.93 0.29
N LEU A 218 40.03 -14.93 -0.99
CA LEU A 218 40.93 -15.36 -2.07
C LEU A 218 42.01 -14.29 -2.35
N ALA A 219 41.64 -13.00 -2.31
CA ALA A 219 42.59 -11.89 -2.47
C ALA A 219 43.69 -11.93 -1.39
N THR A 220 43.33 -12.13 -0.11
CA THR A 220 44.29 -12.24 0.99
C THR A 220 45.24 -13.40 0.85
N ARG A 221 44.80 -14.52 0.23
CA ARG A 221 45.67 -15.70 -0.01
C ARG A 221 46.60 -15.54 -1.22
N HIS A 222 46.32 -14.59 -2.12
CA HIS A 222 47.04 -14.40 -3.37
C HIS A 222 47.67 -13.00 -3.48
N VAL A 223 48.03 -12.37 -2.36
CA VAL A 223 48.58 -11.01 -2.29
C VAL A 223 49.82 -10.83 -3.19
N ASN A 224 50.61 -11.87 -3.38
CA ASN A 224 51.83 -11.84 -4.21
C ASN A 224 51.57 -12.10 -5.72
N ASP A 225 50.34 -12.42 -6.10
CA ASP A 225 49.93 -12.65 -7.50
C ASP A 225 49.05 -11.46 -7.94
N THR A 226 49.69 -10.41 -8.47
CA THR A 226 49.07 -9.15 -8.81
C THR A 226 47.91 -9.32 -9.80
N GLU A 227 48.01 -10.23 -10.76
CA GLU A 227 46.96 -10.46 -11.75
C GLU A 227 45.72 -11.10 -11.12
N LYS A 228 45.88 -12.10 -10.26
CA LYS A 228 44.75 -12.69 -9.52
C LYS A 228 44.18 -11.72 -8.50
N LEU A 229 45.02 -10.97 -7.81
CA LEU A 229 44.61 -9.98 -6.84
C LEU A 229 43.70 -8.92 -7.50
N SER A 230 44.17 -8.33 -8.61
CA SER A 230 43.38 -7.32 -9.38
C SER A 230 42.03 -7.89 -9.82
N ARG A 231 42.02 -9.12 -10.35
CA ARG A 231 40.76 -9.78 -10.76
C ARG A 231 39.81 -10.06 -9.58
N TYR A 232 40.31 -10.37 -8.39
CA TYR A 232 39.47 -10.58 -7.21
C TYR A 232 38.92 -9.25 -6.69
N LEU A 233 39.71 -8.18 -6.68
CA LEU A 233 39.26 -6.83 -6.31
C LEU A 233 38.17 -6.30 -7.26
N GLU A 234 38.36 -6.50 -8.58
CA GLU A 234 37.33 -6.18 -9.57
C GLU A 234 36.03 -6.94 -9.32
N LYS A 235 36.10 -8.23 -8.97
CA LYS A 235 34.92 -9.01 -8.62
C LYS A 235 34.24 -8.54 -7.34
N ILE A 236 35.00 -8.12 -6.32
CA ILE A 236 34.47 -7.54 -5.09
C ILE A 236 33.73 -6.25 -5.42
N GLN A 237 34.33 -5.38 -6.25
CA GLN A 237 33.73 -4.13 -6.66
C GLN A 237 32.39 -4.36 -7.38
N VAL A 238 32.38 -5.21 -8.41
CA VAL A 238 31.15 -5.55 -9.16
C VAL A 238 30.02 -6.07 -8.25
N CYS A 239 30.37 -7.00 -7.34
CA CYS A 239 29.38 -7.53 -6.39
C CYS A 239 28.92 -6.48 -5.37
N GLY A 240 29.77 -5.54 -5.00
CA GLY A 240 29.43 -4.39 -4.13
C GLY A 240 28.45 -3.43 -4.80
N GLU A 241 28.71 -3.07 -6.06
CA GLU A 241 27.82 -2.23 -6.88
C GLU A 241 26.46 -2.90 -7.09
N GLU A 242 26.43 -4.20 -7.32
CA GLU A 242 25.19 -4.98 -7.44
C GLU A 242 24.39 -4.97 -6.12
N LEU A 243 25.05 -5.14 -4.98
CA LEU A 243 24.41 -5.10 -3.66
C LEU A 243 23.84 -3.71 -3.36
N LEU A 244 24.57 -2.63 -3.68
CA LEU A 244 24.10 -1.25 -3.52
C LEU A 244 22.89 -0.97 -4.41
N SER A 245 22.89 -1.44 -5.65
CA SER A 245 21.74 -1.32 -6.56
C SER A 245 20.50 -2.01 -6.01
N LEU A 246 20.63 -3.24 -5.48
CA LEU A 246 19.53 -3.95 -4.85
C LEU A 246 18.99 -3.21 -3.62
N LEU A 247 19.87 -2.70 -2.77
CA LEU A 247 19.49 -1.93 -1.57
C LEU A 247 18.72 -0.65 -1.94
N ASN A 248 19.22 0.10 -2.93
CA ASN A 248 18.58 1.32 -3.43
C ASN A 248 17.20 1.03 -4.03
N ASN A 249 17.05 -0.07 -4.77
CA ASN A 249 15.75 -0.50 -5.30
C ASN A 249 14.73 -0.78 -4.19
N VAL A 250 15.15 -1.43 -3.09
CA VAL A 250 14.29 -1.70 -1.93
C VAL A 250 13.89 -0.40 -1.22
N LEU A 251 14.85 0.51 -1.03
CA LEU A 251 14.59 1.81 -0.41
C LEU A 251 13.66 2.67 -1.27
N ASN A 252 13.86 2.71 -2.60
CA ASN A 252 12.99 3.42 -3.52
C ASN A 252 11.58 2.87 -3.50
N LEU A 253 11.41 1.54 -3.50
CA LEU A 253 10.09 0.92 -3.37
C LEU A 253 9.40 1.33 -2.06
N ALA A 254 10.12 1.26 -0.93
CA ALA A 254 9.58 1.64 0.36
C ALA A 254 9.18 3.13 0.45
N ARG A 255 9.92 4.01 -0.25
CA ARG A 255 9.59 5.44 -0.38
C ARG A 255 8.31 5.66 -1.17
N ILE A 256 8.21 5.01 -2.32
CA ILE A 256 7.07 5.11 -3.22
C ILE A 256 5.79 4.59 -2.55
N GLU A 257 5.85 3.44 -1.84
CA GLU A 257 4.71 2.88 -1.12
C GLU A 257 4.21 3.79 0.02
N ASN A 258 5.11 4.54 0.65
CA ASN A 258 4.76 5.48 1.71
C ASN A 258 4.41 6.90 1.20
N ASN A 259 4.27 7.11 -0.12
CA ASN A 259 4.03 8.42 -0.75
C ASN A 259 5.05 9.50 -0.33
N LYS A 260 6.31 9.11 -0.11
CA LYS A 260 7.40 10.01 0.31
C LYS A 260 8.33 10.41 -0.83
N THR A 261 8.03 10.02 -2.05
CA THR A 261 8.82 10.40 -3.23
C THR A 261 8.36 11.78 -3.72
N GLU A 262 9.21 12.76 -3.60
CA GLU A 262 9.02 14.10 -4.16
C GLU A 262 9.67 14.18 -5.53
N MET A 263 8.95 14.75 -6.52
CA MET A 263 9.46 14.95 -7.87
C MET A 263 10.13 16.31 -7.99
N GLU A 264 11.37 16.34 -8.47
CA GLU A 264 12.14 17.56 -8.67
C GLU A 264 12.21 17.93 -10.17
N TYR A 265 11.28 18.76 -10.62
CA TYR A 265 11.25 19.20 -12.01
C TYR A 265 12.25 20.31 -12.29
N THR A 266 13.32 20.00 -13.01
CA THR A 266 14.35 20.95 -13.40
C THR A 266 14.49 21.03 -14.92
N VAL A 267 14.95 22.19 -15.43
CA VAL A 267 15.25 22.34 -16.87
C VAL A 267 16.32 21.35 -17.26
N SER A 268 16.03 20.53 -18.26
CA SER A 268 16.90 19.44 -18.70
C SER A 268 16.91 19.35 -20.24
N ASN A 269 18.07 19.00 -20.79
CA ASN A 269 18.21 18.70 -22.21
C ASN A 269 17.82 17.24 -22.45
N VAL A 270 16.73 17.02 -23.19
CA VAL A 270 16.18 15.69 -23.48
C VAL A 270 17.20 14.80 -24.17
N ARG A 271 17.85 15.29 -25.22
CA ARG A 271 18.87 14.56 -25.97
C ARG A 271 20.02 14.11 -25.08
N GLU A 272 20.65 15.05 -24.37
CA GLU A 272 21.81 14.80 -23.51
C GLU A 272 21.49 13.75 -22.42
N ASN A 273 20.31 13.81 -21.83
CA ASN A 273 19.87 12.84 -20.82
C ASN A 273 19.79 11.42 -21.39
N PHE A 274 19.25 11.27 -22.59
CA PHE A 274 19.09 9.95 -23.22
C PHE A 274 20.38 9.40 -23.81
N GLU A 275 21.22 10.25 -24.42
CA GLU A 275 22.55 9.86 -24.89
C GLU A 275 23.39 9.30 -23.73
N ASN A 276 23.33 9.94 -22.56
CA ASN A 276 23.99 9.44 -21.36
C ASN A 276 23.49 8.04 -20.96
N CYS A 277 22.16 7.82 -20.93
CA CYS A 277 21.61 6.50 -20.62
C CYS A 277 22.04 5.42 -21.61
N ILE A 278 22.08 5.71 -22.91
CA ILE A 278 22.51 4.76 -23.95
C ILE A 278 24.01 4.46 -23.82
N THR A 279 24.84 5.49 -23.62
CA THR A 279 26.29 5.35 -23.52
C THR A 279 26.70 4.40 -22.38
N MET A 280 25.98 4.44 -21.26
CA MET A 280 26.24 3.55 -20.11
C MET A 280 26.14 2.07 -20.49
N PHE A 281 25.29 1.72 -21.46
CA PHE A 281 25.05 0.32 -21.85
C PHE A 281 25.74 -0.11 -23.14
N GLN A 282 26.37 0.82 -23.85
CA GLN A 282 27.00 0.54 -25.15
C GLN A 282 28.05 -0.59 -25.04
N GLN A 283 28.96 -0.49 -24.08
CA GLN A 283 30.01 -1.50 -23.86
C GLN A 283 29.43 -2.86 -23.45
N GLN A 284 28.35 -2.86 -22.63
CA GLN A 284 27.70 -4.09 -22.21
C GLN A 284 26.99 -4.80 -23.37
N ALA A 285 26.31 -4.06 -24.23
CA ALA A 285 25.69 -4.59 -25.45
C ALA A 285 26.75 -5.16 -26.39
N GLU A 286 27.85 -4.43 -26.63
CA GLU A 286 28.98 -4.88 -27.46
C GLU A 286 29.61 -6.17 -26.94
N SER A 287 29.81 -6.29 -25.63
CA SER A 287 30.36 -7.50 -24.99
C SER A 287 29.50 -8.75 -25.22
N LYS A 288 28.19 -8.56 -25.42
CA LYS A 288 27.23 -9.61 -25.76
C LYS A 288 27.00 -9.76 -27.27
N ASN A 289 27.74 -9.06 -28.13
CA ASN A 289 27.52 -8.95 -29.56
C ASN A 289 26.09 -8.50 -29.92
N GLN A 290 25.47 -7.64 -29.11
CA GLN A 290 24.15 -7.07 -29.36
C GLN A 290 24.31 -5.70 -30.04
N THR A 291 23.33 -5.32 -30.86
CA THR A 291 23.27 -3.99 -31.49
C THR A 291 22.33 -3.10 -30.69
N LEU A 292 22.87 -2.05 -30.07
CA LEU A 292 22.10 -1.02 -29.39
C LEU A 292 22.06 0.24 -30.26
N SER A 293 20.86 0.70 -30.63
CA SER A 293 20.66 1.86 -31.51
C SER A 293 19.72 2.87 -30.89
N MET A 294 19.94 4.15 -31.18
CA MET A 294 19.06 5.25 -30.76
C MET A 294 18.55 6.01 -31.99
N THR A 295 17.28 6.37 -31.97
CA THR A 295 16.64 7.26 -32.93
C THR A 295 15.82 8.30 -32.19
N GLU A 296 15.67 9.49 -32.75
CA GLU A 296 14.98 10.59 -32.07
C GLU A 296 14.11 11.44 -33.00
N GLN A 297 13.04 11.97 -32.42
CA GLN A 297 12.17 12.98 -32.99
C GLN A 297 11.86 14.03 -31.91
N ILE A 298 12.85 14.89 -31.61
CA ILE A 298 12.77 15.89 -30.56
C ILE A 298 12.30 17.21 -31.18
N LEU A 299 11.15 17.72 -30.71
CA LEU A 299 10.59 19.01 -31.13
C LEU A 299 11.02 20.14 -30.19
N TYR A 300 11.16 19.85 -28.91
CA TYR A 300 11.48 20.76 -27.83
C TYR A 300 12.70 20.22 -27.07
N PRO A 301 13.94 20.67 -27.37
CA PRO A 301 15.16 20.13 -26.77
C PRO A 301 15.24 20.31 -25.25
N TYR A 302 14.64 21.39 -24.73
CA TYR A 302 14.63 21.70 -23.30
C TYR A 302 13.25 21.58 -22.73
N VAL A 303 13.13 20.85 -21.61
CA VAL A 303 11.88 20.65 -20.89
C VAL A 303 12.12 20.65 -19.39
N TYR A 304 11.08 20.98 -18.62
CA TYR A 304 11.07 20.71 -17.19
C TYR A 304 10.72 19.25 -16.97
N MET A 305 11.70 18.47 -16.50
CA MET A 305 11.50 17.07 -16.14
C MET A 305 12.33 16.70 -14.91
N ASP A 306 11.93 15.67 -14.22
CA ASP A 306 12.75 15.02 -13.19
C ASP A 306 13.74 14.07 -13.90
N ALA A 307 14.90 14.63 -14.28
CA ALA A 307 15.89 13.91 -15.07
C ALA A 307 16.45 12.64 -14.37
N PRO A 308 16.74 12.65 -13.05
CA PRO A 308 17.14 11.44 -12.32
C PRO A 308 16.15 10.30 -12.44
N HIS A 309 14.86 10.53 -12.13
CA HIS A 309 13.85 9.48 -12.19
C HIS A 309 13.50 9.05 -13.62
N VAL A 310 13.53 9.98 -14.59
CA VAL A 310 13.41 9.63 -16.03
C VAL A 310 14.56 8.75 -16.47
N SER A 311 15.80 9.06 -16.04
CA SER A 311 16.96 8.20 -16.30
C SER A 311 16.80 6.81 -15.65
N GLU A 312 16.32 6.72 -14.40
CA GLU A 312 16.05 5.45 -13.72
C GLU A 312 15.06 4.58 -14.51
N ILE A 313 13.96 5.18 -15.01
CA ILE A 313 12.99 4.50 -15.88
C ILE A 313 13.69 3.93 -17.13
N CYS A 314 14.51 4.74 -17.81
CA CYS A 314 15.23 4.34 -19.01
C CYS A 314 16.23 3.22 -18.73
N LEU A 315 17.05 3.36 -17.68
CA LEU A 315 18.05 2.38 -17.28
C LEU A 315 17.40 1.03 -16.96
N ASN A 316 16.29 1.03 -16.25
CA ASN A 316 15.54 -0.20 -15.93
C ASN A 316 15.03 -0.91 -17.20
N ILE A 317 14.48 -0.18 -18.16
CA ILE A 317 13.93 -0.76 -19.38
C ILE A 317 15.05 -1.25 -20.30
N ILE A 318 16.10 -0.44 -20.52
CA ILE A 318 17.24 -0.77 -21.39
C ILE A 318 18.02 -1.96 -20.83
N SER A 319 18.30 -1.97 -19.53
CA SER A 319 18.98 -3.08 -18.84
C SER A 319 18.21 -4.39 -19.02
N ASN A 320 16.87 -4.37 -18.89
CA ASN A 320 16.05 -5.53 -19.16
C ASN A 320 16.11 -5.97 -20.62
N ALA A 321 16.06 -5.05 -21.58
CA ALA A 321 16.21 -5.35 -23.00
C ALA A 321 17.54 -6.06 -23.28
N ILE A 322 18.66 -5.54 -22.78
CA ILE A 322 20.00 -6.18 -22.91
C ILE A 322 20.07 -7.54 -22.24
N LYS A 323 19.42 -7.68 -21.11
CA LYS A 323 19.42 -8.90 -20.31
C LYS A 323 18.68 -10.03 -21.00
N TYR A 324 17.52 -9.74 -21.59
CA TYR A 324 16.63 -10.74 -22.18
C TYR A 324 16.76 -10.88 -23.71
N THR A 325 17.67 -10.14 -24.34
CA THR A 325 18.05 -10.31 -25.73
C THR A 325 19.21 -11.27 -25.86
N ASN A 326 19.11 -12.21 -26.80
CA ASN A 326 20.17 -13.16 -27.09
C ASN A 326 21.40 -12.47 -27.74
N ALA A 327 22.55 -13.12 -27.66
CA ALA A 327 23.75 -12.67 -28.38
C ALA A 327 23.47 -12.53 -29.88
N GLY A 328 23.91 -11.42 -30.49
CA GLY A 328 23.61 -11.08 -31.89
C GLY A 328 22.26 -10.44 -32.12
N GLY A 329 21.46 -10.24 -31.06
CA GLY A 329 20.17 -9.55 -31.16
C GLY A 329 20.28 -8.03 -31.25
N SER A 330 19.13 -7.36 -31.38
CA SER A 330 19.05 -5.91 -31.57
C SER A 330 18.11 -5.26 -30.56
N ILE A 331 18.51 -4.09 -30.09
CA ILE A 331 17.76 -3.22 -29.17
C ILE A 331 17.69 -1.85 -29.80
N SER A 332 16.48 -1.32 -29.97
CA SER A 332 16.23 -0.01 -30.54
C SER A 332 15.55 0.89 -29.50
N CYS A 333 16.17 2.02 -29.19
CA CYS A 333 15.61 3.07 -28.36
C CYS A 333 15.14 4.22 -29.23
N HIS A 334 13.86 4.58 -29.13
CA HIS A 334 13.26 5.68 -29.88
C HIS A 334 12.69 6.71 -28.94
N ILE A 335 13.04 7.98 -29.13
CA ILE A 335 12.52 9.10 -28.36
C ILE A 335 11.75 10.01 -29.30
N ALA A 336 10.50 10.27 -28.95
CA ALA A 336 9.64 11.16 -29.71
C ALA A 336 8.93 12.15 -28.80
N GLN A 337 8.71 13.35 -29.30
CA GLN A 337 7.86 14.32 -28.64
C GLN A 337 6.63 14.61 -29.51
N THR A 338 5.48 14.72 -28.87
CA THR A 338 4.23 15.13 -29.50
C THR A 338 3.68 16.38 -28.79
N SER A 339 2.93 17.19 -29.53
CA SER A 339 2.24 18.33 -28.91
C SER A 339 1.18 17.86 -27.93
N SER A 340 1.03 18.57 -26.84
CA SER A 340 -0.06 18.37 -25.86
C SER A 340 -1.23 19.31 -26.19
N GLU A 341 -2.41 19.00 -25.67
CA GLU A 341 -3.57 19.91 -25.70
C GLU A 341 -3.31 21.21 -24.90
N LYS A 342 -2.39 21.19 -23.93
CA LYS A 342 -1.95 22.37 -23.19
C LYS A 342 -0.81 23.06 -23.96
N GLU A 343 -0.91 24.36 -24.22
CA GLU A 343 -0.02 25.14 -25.08
C GLU A 343 1.46 25.06 -24.68
N ASP A 344 1.76 25.10 -23.36
CA ASP A 344 3.14 25.07 -22.82
C ASP A 344 3.65 23.65 -22.49
N TRP A 345 2.93 22.61 -22.92
CA TRP A 345 3.27 21.23 -22.60
C TRP A 345 3.54 20.41 -23.87
N CYS A 346 4.32 19.37 -23.72
CA CYS A 346 4.52 18.31 -24.71
C CYS A 346 4.48 16.95 -24.02
N ASN A 347 4.24 15.91 -24.79
CA ASN A 347 4.35 14.54 -24.32
C ASN A 347 5.67 13.96 -24.81
N LEU A 348 6.51 13.50 -23.89
CA LEU A 348 7.77 12.81 -24.18
C LEU A 348 7.49 11.30 -24.18
N ALA A 349 7.62 10.67 -25.35
CA ALA A 349 7.46 9.24 -25.53
C ALA A 349 8.82 8.56 -25.69
N ILE A 350 9.09 7.57 -24.85
CA ILE A 350 10.31 6.76 -24.82
C ILE A 350 9.91 5.34 -25.17
N THR A 351 10.38 4.83 -26.29
CA THR A 351 10.09 3.49 -26.75
C THR A 351 11.37 2.66 -26.82
N VAL A 352 11.41 1.54 -26.13
CA VAL A 352 12.49 0.56 -26.20
C VAL A 352 11.95 -0.73 -26.77
N THR A 353 12.52 -1.19 -27.88
CA THR A 353 12.14 -2.41 -28.58
C THR A 353 13.33 -3.36 -28.62
N ASP A 354 13.13 -4.59 -28.22
CA ASP A 354 14.07 -5.69 -28.30
C ASP A 354 13.51 -6.86 -29.14
N ASN A 355 14.39 -7.66 -29.72
CA ASN A 355 14.05 -8.90 -30.40
C ASN A 355 14.45 -10.14 -29.55
N GLY A 356 14.34 -10.03 -28.24
CA GLY A 356 14.69 -11.03 -27.25
C GLY A 356 13.67 -12.17 -27.13
N ILE A 357 13.69 -12.83 -25.97
CA ILE A 357 12.82 -13.99 -25.70
C ILE A 357 11.34 -13.64 -25.61
N GLY A 358 10.97 -12.37 -25.42
CA GLY A 358 9.60 -11.94 -25.18
C GLY A 358 9.00 -12.50 -23.91
N MET A 359 7.71 -12.29 -23.70
CA MET A 359 6.97 -12.67 -22.49
C MET A 359 5.69 -13.42 -22.83
N SER A 360 5.26 -14.34 -21.96
CA SER A 360 3.95 -14.99 -22.05
C SER A 360 2.81 -13.99 -21.76
N GLU A 361 1.62 -14.27 -22.28
CA GLU A 361 0.44 -13.42 -22.03
C GLU A 361 0.04 -13.40 -20.55
N GLU A 362 0.28 -14.51 -19.85
CA GLU A 362 0.02 -14.64 -18.42
C GLU A 362 0.95 -13.75 -17.61
N PHE A 363 2.27 -13.82 -17.84
CA PHE A 363 3.26 -13.01 -17.15
C PHE A 363 3.09 -11.51 -17.45
N ARG A 364 2.74 -11.14 -18.69
CA ARG A 364 2.52 -9.74 -19.08
C ARG A 364 1.46 -9.03 -18.23
N LYS A 365 0.44 -9.75 -17.72
CA LYS A 365 -0.60 -9.19 -16.84
C LYS A 365 -0.07 -8.81 -15.47
N HIS A 366 0.98 -9.48 -15.01
CA HIS A 366 1.59 -9.32 -13.70
C HIS A 366 2.98 -8.65 -13.73
N LEU A 367 3.47 -8.28 -14.93
CA LEU A 367 4.80 -7.70 -15.15
C LEU A 367 5.16 -6.52 -14.23
N PHE A 368 4.17 -5.72 -13.89
CA PHE A 368 4.33 -4.54 -13.04
C PHE A 368 4.04 -4.81 -11.55
N GLU A 369 3.64 -6.01 -11.21
CA GLU A 369 3.53 -6.41 -9.81
C GLU A 369 4.94 -6.62 -9.25
N ALA A 370 5.20 -6.03 -8.08
CA ALA A 370 6.51 -6.14 -7.47
C ALA A 370 6.81 -7.63 -7.17
N PHE A 371 8.06 -8.07 -7.49
CA PHE A 371 8.59 -9.41 -7.21
C PHE A 371 8.10 -10.54 -8.14
N GLU A 372 7.30 -10.23 -9.14
CA GLU A 372 6.91 -11.22 -10.13
C GLU A 372 8.04 -11.51 -11.13
N ARG A 373 8.25 -12.79 -11.42
CA ARG A 373 9.25 -13.29 -12.37
C ARG A 373 8.64 -14.43 -13.18
N GLU A 374 8.92 -14.46 -14.47
CA GLU A 374 8.47 -15.55 -15.31
C GLU A 374 9.16 -16.86 -14.96
N SER A 375 8.40 -17.89 -14.60
CA SER A 375 8.91 -19.18 -14.09
C SER A 375 9.79 -19.94 -15.10
N ASN A 376 9.71 -19.64 -16.38
CA ASN A 376 10.50 -20.26 -17.44
C ASN A 376 11.93 -19.69 -17.55
N THR A 377 12.26 -18.61 -16.85
CA THR A 377 13.61 -18.02 -16.83
C THR A 377 14.60 -18.80 -15.96
N THR A 378 14.15 -19.80 -15.21
CA THR A 378 15.01 -20.73 -14.45
C THR A 378 15.98 -21.53 -15.34
N LEU A 379 15.72 -21.63 -16.64
CA LEU A 379 16.62 -22.28 -17.59
C LEU A 379 17.75 -21.37 -18.12
N SER A 380 17.66 -20.04 -17.92
CA SER A 380 18.59 -19.07 -18.51
C SER A 380 19.60 -18.45 -17.53
N HIS A 381 19.63 -18.83 -16.26
CA HIS A 381 20.50 -18.23 -15.23
C HIS A 381 20.47 -16.68 -15.19
N VAL A 382 19.36 -16.07 -15.61
CA VAL A 382 19.24 -14.62 -15.69
C VAL A 382 18.77 -14.08 -14.33
N GLU A 383 19.70 -13.53 -13.55
CA GLU A 383 19.44 -12.95 -12.22
C GLU A 383 18.69 -11.62 -12.32
N GLY A 384 17.82 -11.34 -11.34
CA GLY A 384 17.11 -10.06 -11.21
C GLY A 384 16.08 -10.06 -10.10
N SER A 385 15.96 -8.94 -9.38
CA SER A 385 15.10 -8.78 -8.20
C SER A 385 13.58 -8.79 -8.49
N GLY A 386 13.15 -8.58 -9.74
CA GLY A 386 11.74 -8.42 -10.09
C GLY A 386 11.09 -7.12 -9.58
N ILE A 387 11.89 -6.16 -9.10
CA ILE A 387 11.41 -4.91 -8.51
C ILE A 387 11.37 -3.77 -9.55
N GLY A 388 12.33 -3.76 -10.49
CA GLY A 388 12.57 -2.63 -11.39
C GLY A 388 11.33 -2.20 -12.20
N MET A 389 10.55 -3.15 -12.73
CA MET A 389 9.35 -2.82 -13.51
C MET A 389 8.22 -2.26 -12.65
N GLY A 390 8.09 -2.74 -11.40
CA GLY A 390 7.15 -2.17 -10.43
C GLY A 390 7.50 -0.71 -10.07
N ILE A 391 8.79 -0.42 -9.82
CA ILE A 391 9.30 0.94 -9.60
C ILE A 391 9.05 1.81 -10.84
N THR A 392 9.42 1.32 -12.03
CA THR A 392 9.21 2.03 -13.29
C THR A 392 7.76 2.47 -13.47
N LYS A 393 6.81 1.58 -13.27
CA LYS A 393 5.38 1.91 -13.36
C LYS A 393 4.97 2.99 -12.36
N LYS A 394 5.41 2.86 -11.12
CA LYS A 394 5.10 3.82 -10.06
C LYS A 394 5.69 5.21 -10.32
N LEU A 395 6.94 5.29 -10.77
CA LEU A 395 7.57 6.56 -11.16
C LEU A 395 6.83 7.22 -12.31
N VAL A 396 6.43 6.44 -13.32
CA VAL A 396 5.63 6.94 -14.45
C VAL A 396 4.27 7.46 -13.98
N GLU A 397 3.59 6.74 -13.07
CA GLU A 397 2.32 7.18 -12.47
C GLU A 397 2.48 8.48 -11.66
N LEU A 398 3.57 8.64 -10.89
CA LEU A 398 3.87 9.86 -10.13
C LEU A 398 4.17 11.08 -11.03
N MET A 399 4.59 10.84 -12.28
CA MET A 399 4.79 11.87 -13.29
C MET A 399 3.56 12.13 -14.15
N ASP A 400 2.37 11.62 -13.77
CA ASP A 400 1.14 11.67 -14.58
C ASP A 400 1.30 11.05 -15.98
N GLY A 401 2.24 10.13 -16.14
CA GLY A 401 2.54 9.44 -17.38
C GLY A 401 1.82 8.11 -17.55
N THR A 402 2.09 7.44 -18.66
CA THR A 402 1.58 6.10 -18.99
C THR A 402 2.71 5.19 -19.44
N ILE A 403 2.62 3.90 -19.13
CA ILE A 403 3.51 2.86 -19.64
C ILE A 403 2.70 1.76 -20.32
N GLU A 404 3.08 1.43 -21.54
CA GLU A 404 2.48 0.37 -22.33
C GLU A 404 3.51 -0.69 -22.69
N VAL A 405 3.07 -1.95 -22.77
CA VAL A 405 3.91 -3.08 -23.11
C VAL A 405 3.26 -3.93 -24.20
N LYS A 406 4.00 -4.18 -25.26
CA LYS A 406 3.67 -5.16 -26.30
C LYS A 406 4.77 -6.20 -26.32
N SER A 407 4.43 -7.46 -26.07
CA SER A 407 5.40 -8.56 -26.08
C SER A 407 4.73 -9.86 -26.49
N LYS A 408 5.50 -10.70 -27.16
CA LYS A 408 5.10 -12.06 -27.51
C LYS A 408 6.31 -12.98 -27.37
N GLN A 409 6.10 -14.13 -26.77
CA GLN A 409 7.14 -15.11 -26.53
C GLN A 409 7.84 -15.53 -27.84
N GLY A 410 9.16 -15.40 -27.90
CA GLY A 410 9.99 -15.67 -29.06
C GLY A 410 10.09 -14.53 -30.09
N GLU A 411 9.35 -13.42 -29.92
CA GLU A 411 9.36 -12.30 -30.88
C GLU A 411 9.98 -11.01 -30.28
N GLY A 412 10.19 -10.96 -28.93
CA GLY A 412 10.73 -9.81 -28.23
C GLY A 412 9.68 -8.96 -27.55
N SER A 413 10.09 -7.77 -27.09
CA SER A 413 9.22 -6.85 -26.34
C SER A 413 9.38 -5.40 -26.81
N THR A 414 8.32 -4.62 -26.67
CA THR A 414 8.32 -3.18 -26.88
C THR A 414 7.67 -2.51 -25.67
N PHE A 415 8.43 -1.67 -24.99
CA PHE A 415 7.98 -0.82 -23.90
C PHE A 415 7.84 0.61 -24.41
N THR A 416 6.73 1.26 -24.13
CA THR A 416 6.50 2.67 -24.46
C THR A 416 6.08 3.41 -23.19
N VAL A 417 6.89 4.36 -22.77
CA VAL A 417 6.60 5.27 -21.66
C VAL A 417 6.28 6.63 -22.23
N THR A 418 5.19 7.25 -21.78
CA THR A 418 4.80 8.60 -22.18
C THR A 418 4.66 9.47 -20.94
N ILE A 419 5.40 10.58 -20.88
CA ILE A 419 5.44 11.51 -19.74
C ILE A 419 5.09 12.92 -20.23
N PRO A 420 4.12 13.61 -19.61
CA PRO A 420 3.85 15.00 -19.89
C PRO A 420 4.96 15.89 -19.33
N CYS A 421 5.57 16.73 -20.17
CA CYS A 421 6.64 17.65 -19.79
C CYS A 421 6.24 19.08 -20.12
N ARG A 422 6.59 20.05 -19.25
CA ARG A 422 6.47 21.46 -19.56
C ARG A 422 7.65 21.89 -20.42
N LYS A 423 7.39 22.66 -21.48
CA LYS A 423 8.44 23.21 -22.36
C LYS A 423 9.32 24.21 -21.59
N ALA A 424 10.59 24.24 -21.89
CA ALA A 424 11.55 25.23 -21.36
C ALA A 424 12.32 25.91 -22.50
N SER A 425 12.93 27.05 -22.21
CA SER A 425 13.77 27.75 -23.14
C SER A 425 15.23 27.35 -23.01
N GLU A 426 16.05 27.64 -24.04
CA GLU A 426 17.49 27.46 -23.97
C GLU A 426 18.13 28.39 -22.92
N GLU A 427 17.56 29.57 -22.72
CA GLU A 427 18.03 30.54 -21.74
C GLU A 427 17.90 29.99 -20.31
N ASP A 428 16.76 29.31 -20.00
CA ASP A 428 16.53 28.66 -18.71
C ASP A 428 17.57 27.56 -18.44
N PHE A 429 18.00 26.84 -19.50
CA PHE A 429 19.01 25.78 -19.40
C PHE A 429 20.43 26.36 -19.20
N LEU A 430 20.78 27.41 -19.93
CA LEU A 430 22.11 28.04 -19.85
C LEU A 430 22.36 28.68 -18.48
N VAL A 431 21.35 29.25 -17.85
CA VAL A 431 21.46 29.79 -16.48
C VAL A 431 21.86 28.67 -15.50
N LYS A 432 21.34 27.46 -15.67
CA LYS A 432 21.71 26.30 -14.84
C LYS A 432 23.14 25.81 -15.14
N LYS A 433 23.55 25.78 -16.41
CA LYS A 433 24.86 25.24 -16.85
C LYS A 433 26.04 26.14 -16.46
N ASN A 434 25.88 27.46 -16.48
CA ASN A 434 26.93 28.41 -16.07
C ASN A 434 27.27 28.31 -14.57
N ASN A 435 26.42 27.74 -13.76
CA ASN A 435 26.70 27.48 -12.34
C ASN A 435 27.48 26.16 -12.10
N ALA A 436 27.76 25.36 -13.13
CA ALA A 436 28.34 24.01 -13.00
C ALA A 436 29.74 23.80 -13.64
N LEU A 437 30.32 24.80 -14.31
CA LEU A 437 31.64 24.65 -14.98
C LEU A 437 32.76 25.18 -14.12
N HIS A 438 33.53 24.33 -13.47
CA HIS A 438 34.77 24.66 -12.78
C HIS A 438 35.90 23.65 -13.03
N ASP A 439 37.13 24.15 -12.96
CA ASP A 439 38.42 23.55 -13.36
C ASP A 439 38.87 22.43 -12.38
N LYS A 440 39.54 21.38 -12.86
CA LYS A 440 39.93 20.16 -12.11
C LYS A 440 40.90 20.36 -10.93
N ASN A 441 41.40 21.58 -10.66
CA ASN A 441 42.36 21.83 -9.58
C ASN A 441 41.85 22.79 -8.49
N TYR A 442 40.58 23.03 -8.42
CA TYR A 442 40.01 24.09 -7.59
C TYR A 442 40.05 23.83 -6.08
N LEU A 443 40.01 22.55 -5.65
CA LEU A 443 40.08 22.16 -4.24
C LEU A 443 41.48 21.88 -3.70
N SER A 444 42.53 22.10 -4.54
CA SER A 444 43.93 21.87 -4.12
C SER A 444 44.33 22.75 -2.95
N GLY A 445 44.74 22.15 -1.84
CA GLY A 445 45.15 22.85 -0.62
C GLY A 445 44.01 23.34 0.27
N VAL A 446 42.74 23.07 -0.08
CA VAL A 446 41.58 23.39 0.77
C VAL A 446 41.58 22.52 2.00
N ARG A 447 41.58 23.12 3.20
CA ARG A 447 41.50 22.40 4.48
C ARG A 447 40.05 22.10 4.83
N VAL A 448 39.73 20.78 4.96
CA VAL A 448 38.40 20.25 5.25
C VAL A 448 38.44 19.51 6.58
N LEU A 449 37.49 19.77 7.44
CA LEU A 449 37.26 18.97 8.62
C LEU A 449 36.17 17.93 8.31
N LEU A 450 36.53 16.65 8.27
CA LEU A 450 35.65 15.54 8.03
C LEU A 450 35.20 14.94 9.37
N VAL A 451 33.91 14.92 9.63
CA VAL A 451 33.32 14.40 10.86
C VAL A 451 32.49 13.16 10.54
N GLU A 452 32.98 12.00 10.96
CA GLU A 452 32.41 10.70 10.63
C GLU A 452 32.75 9.71 11.77
N ASP A 453 31.79 9.02 12.34
CA ASP A 453 32.00 8.09 13.46
C ASP A 453 32.55 6.73 13.01
N ASN A 454 32.13 6.27 11.83
CA ASN A 454 32.59 4.99 11.27
C ASN A 454 34.01 5.10 10.72
N GLU A 455 34.94 4.30 11.25
CA GLU A 455 36.36 4.33 10.89
C GLU A 455 36.59 4.02 9.40
N ILE A 456 35.85 3.05 8.82
CA ILE A 456 35.98 2.67 7.42
C ILE A 456 35.48 3.81 6.52
N ASN A 457 34.31 4.39 6.80
CA ASN A 457 33.77 5.49 6.03
C ASN A 457 34.71 6.70 6.09
N ARG A 458 35.27 6.98 7.28
CA ARG A 458 36.21 8.09 7.50
C ARG A 458 37.49 7.91 6.68
N GLU A 459 38.05 6.67 6.63
CA GLU A 459 39.21 6.33 5.82
C GLU A 459 38.92 6.53 4.32
N ILE A 460 37.83 5.96 3.82
CA ILE A 460 37.42 6.10 2.40
C ILE A 460 37.24 7.56 2.02
N ALA A 461 36.47 8.33 2.82
CA ALA A 461 36.22 9.73 2.53
C ALA A 461 37.51 10.55 2.57
N THR A 462 38.46 10.26 3.46
CA THR A 462 39.77 10.91 3.55
C THR A 462 40.58 10.65 2.29
N GLU A 463 40.67 9.40 1.83
CA GLU A 463 41.38 9.04 0.61
C GLU A 463 40.80 9.74 -0.63
N LEU A 464 39.45 9.72 -0.76
CA LEU A 464 38.77 10.37 -1.89
C LEU A 464 39.03 11.88 -1.92
N LEU A 465 38.87 12.57 -0.80
CA LEU A 465 39.10 14.02 -0.70
C LEU A 465 40.56 14.39 -0.89
N THR A 466 41.49 13.58 -0.39
CA THR A 466 42.92 13.78 -0.59
C THR A 466 43.31 13.60 -2.07
N GLY A 467 42.65 12.64 -2.76
CA GLY A 467 42.77 12.44 -4.20
C GLY A 467 42.38 13.68 -5.04
N GLU A 468 41.43 14.49 -4.55
CA GLU A 468 41.05 15.78 -5.15
C GLU A 468 41.93 16.96 -4.69
N GLY A 469 42.98 16.68 -3.92
CA GLY A 469 43.96 17.67 -3.46
C GLY A 469 43.60 18.41 -2.17
N CYS A 470 42.53 18.00 -1.46
CA CYS A 470 42.19 18.58 -0.16
C CYS A 470 43.18 18.19 0.94
N ILE A 471 43.31 19.04 1.96
CA ILE A 471 43.98 18.72 3.21
C ILE A 471 42.89 18.34 4.21
N VAL A 472 42.82 17.07 4.58
CA VAL A 472 41.74 16.54 5.39
C VAL A 472 42.20 16.28 6.83
N GLU A 473 41.47 16.85 7.78
CA GLU A 473 41.57 16.49 9.21
C GLU A 473 40.25 15.86 9.64
N THR A 474 40.32 14.91 10.58
CA THR A 474 39.15 14.08 10.90
C THR A 474 38.73 14.21 12.37
N ALA A 475 37.43 14.17 12.63
CA ALA A 475 36.83 14.02 13.94
C ALA A 475 35.87 12.82 13.95
N SER A 476 35.74 12.15 15.09
CA SER A 476 34.90 10.94 15.22
C SER A 476 33.47 11.20 15.74
N ASP A 477 33.20 12.42 16.16
CA ASP A 477 31.91 12.84 16.75
C ASP A 477 31.77 14.36 16.78
N GLY A 478 30.57 14.85 17.10
CA GLY A 478 30.28 16.29 17.15
C GLY A 478 31.07 17.05 18.22
N VAL A 479 31.41 16.42 19.34
CA VAL A 479 32.17 17.06 20.43
C VAL A 479 33.59 17.30 20.00
N SER A 480 34.23 16.28 19.42
CA SER A 480 35.58 16.38 18.86
C SER A 480 35.67 17.44 17.75
N CYS A 481 34.65 17.51 16.89
CA CYS A 481 34.54 18.54 15.86
C CYS A 481 34.54 19.97 16.45
N ILE A 482 33.71 20.22 17.45
CA ILE A 482 33.61 21.51 18.15
C ILE A 482 34.96 21.89 18.77
N ASP A 483 35.59 20.97 19.50
CA ASP A 483 36.90 21.17 20.16
C ASP A 483 38.00 21.53 19.11
N MET A 484 38.00 20.85 17.97
CA MET A 484 38.94 21.15 16.89
C MET A 484 38.73 22.55 16.29
N ILE A 485 37.47 22.94 16.06
CA ILE A 485 37.12 24.28 15.53
C ILE A 485 37.43 25.35 16.59
N GLU A 486 37.19 25.11 17.85
CA GLU A 486 37.52 26.07 18.93
C GLU A 486 39.03 26.33 19.08
N LYS A 487 39.87 25.30 18.95
CA LYS A 487 41.31 25.37 19.06
C LYS A 487 42.01 25.91 17.80
N ALA A 488 41.41 25.74 16.65
CA ALA A 488 41.97 26.23 15.38
C ALA A 488 41.88 27.75 15.25
N ASP A 489 42.78 28.34 14.49
CA ASP A 489 42.66 29.75 14.09
C ASP A 489 41.40 29.97 13.24
N ALA A 490 40.88 31.20 13.26
CA ALA A 490 39.79 31.59 12.38
C ALA A 490 40.23 31.40 10.91
N ASP A 491 39.38 30.80 10.09
CA ASP A 491 39.66 30.46 8.67
C ASP A 491 40.67 29.30 8.45
N TYR A 492 41.10 28.57 9.50
CA TYR A 492 41.96 27.40 9.34
C TYR A 492 41.26 26.28 8.55
N TYR A 493 40.03 25.89 8.96
CA TYR A 493 39.18 25.06 8.14
C TYR A 493 38.34 25.93 7.21
N LYS A 494 38.26 25.51 5.94
CA LYS A 494 37.44 26.21 4.95
C LYS A 494 35.99 25.72 4.96
N MET A 495 35.78 24.47 5.31
CA MET A 495 34.46 23.84 5.44
C MET A 495 34.51 22.60 6.33
N VAL A 496 33.34 22.17 6.77
CA VAL A 496 33.10 20.97 7.55
C VAL A 496 32.20 20.05 6.75
N LEU A 497 32.60 18.78 6.57
CA LEU A 497 31.74 17.70 6.11
C LEU A 497 31.27 16.95 7.33
N MET A 498 29.98 17.02 7.63
CA MET A 498 29.40 16.60 8.90
C MET A 498 28.43 15.43 8.72
N ASP A 499 28.77 14.27 9.27
CA ASP A 499 27.77 13.21 9.42
C ASP A 499 26.66 13.66 10.37
N ILE A 500 25.42 13.32 10.01
CA ILE A 500 24.25 13.63 10.83
C ILE A 500 24.14 12.66 11.99
N GLN A 501 24.32 11.35 11.73
CA GLN A 501 24.07 10.29 12.70
C GLN A 501 25.36 9.82 13.36
N MET A 502 25.71 10.44 14.48
CA MET A 502 26.90 10.10 15.25
C MET A 502 26.54 9.88 16.71
N PRO A 503 27.31 9.03 17.45
CA PRO A 503 27.17 8.86 18.89
C PRO A 503 27.63 10.10 19.64
N ILE A 504 27.27 10.20 20.92
CA ILE A 504 27.63 11.28 21.86
C ILE A 504 26.96 12.61 21.49
N MET A 505 27.26 13.18 20.31
CA MET A 505 26.65 14.39 19.78
C MET A 505 26.43 14.22 18.27
N ASN A 506 25.18 14.30 17.84
CA ASN A 506 24.83 14.22 16.42
C ASN A 506 25.21 15.49 15.65
N GLY A 507 25.20 15.44 14.32
CA GLY A 507 25.61 16.54 13.47
C GLY A 507 24.72 17.78 13.56
N TYR A 508 23.44 17.63 13.89
CA TYR A 508 22.52 18.75 14.08
C TYR A 508 22.89 19.55 15.33
N ASP A 509 23.09 18.87 16.46
CA ASP A 509 23.45 19.51 17.74
C ASP A 509 24.85 20.15 17.66
N ALA A 510 25.79 19.49 16.98
CA ALA A 510 27.11 20.05 16.70
C ALA A 510 27.01 21.34 15.87
N THR A 511 26.18 21.35 14.84
CA THR A 511 25.96 22.54 13.99
C THR A 511 25.38 23.69 14.78
N LEU A 512 24.34 23.47 15.59
CA LEU A 512 23.75 24.50 16.44
C LEU A 512 24.81 25.11 17.37
N THR A 513 25.63 24.28 18.01
CA THR A 513 26.71 24.74 18.89
C THR A 513 27.76 25.56 18.14
N ILE A 514 28.14 25.13 16.93
CA ILE A 514 29.09 25.90 16.07
C ILE A 514 28.48 27.25 15.71
N ARG A 515 27.19 27.32 15.36
CA ARG A 515 26.50 28.57 15.00
C ARG A 515 26.38 29.56 16.17
N GLU A 516 26.45 29.09 17.42
CA GLU A 516 26.45 29.90 18.65
C GLU A 516 27.85 30.37 19.09
N MET A 517 28.92 29.99 18.40
CA MET A 517 30.28 30.41 18.75
C MET A 517 30.45 31.94 18.69
N LYS A 518 31.24 32.51 19.60
CA LYS A 518 31.46 33.95 19.74
C LYS A 518 32.23 34.56 18.55
N ASP A 519 33.11 33.78 17.91
CA ASP A 519 33.83 34.20 16.72
C ASP A 519 32.94 34.06 15.48
N PRO A 520 32.55 35.15 14.82
CA PRO A 520 31.67 35.10 13.64
C PRO A 520 32.25 34.30 12.47
N LYS A 521 33.58 34.20 12.36
CA LYS A 521 34.20 33.42 11.30
C LYS A 521 34.10 31.92 11.55
N LYS A 522 34.22 31.50 12.80
CA LYS A 522 34.02 30.12 13.19
C LYS A 522 32.53 29.74 13.14
N ALA A 523 31.65 30.59 13.66
CA ALA A 523 30.22 30.43 13.57
C ALA A 523 29.68 30.34 12.15
N GLY A 524 30.29 31.08 11.21
CA GLY A 524 29.94 31.13 9.79
C GLY A 524 30.67 30.11 8.91
N ILE A 525 31.36 29.09 9.47
CA ILE A 525 32.02 28.07 8.66
C ILE A 525 30.98 27.29 7.83
N PRO A 526 31.22 27.07 6.51
CA PRO A 526 30.37 26.22 5.72
C PRO A 526 30.30 24.79 6.28
N ILE A 527 29.09 24.27 6.50
CA ILE A 527 28.86 22.92 6.98
C ILE A 527 28.00 22.23 5.93
N ILE A 528 28.52 21.16 5.33
CA ILE A 528 27.83 20.30 4.39
C ILE A 528 27.45 19.01 5.13
N ALA A 529 26.17 18.70 5.20
CA ALA A 529 25.69 17.49 5.82
C ALA A 529 26.03 16.26 4.97
N MET A 530 26.47 15.19 5.60
CA MET A 530 26.56 13.87 5.00
C MET A 530 25.41 13.02 5.56
N THR A 531 24.44 12.68 4.71
CA THR A 531 23.21 11.99 5.14
C THR A 531 23.19 10.53 4.70
N ALA A 532 22.68 9.62 5.53
CA ALA A 532 22.45 8.24 5.11
C ALA A 532 21.40 8.13 3.98
N ASN A 533 20.58 9.16 3.81
CA ASN A 533 19.52 9.23 2.82
C ASN A 533 19.49 10.62 2.17
N ALA A 534 19.32 10.66 0.85
CA ALA A 534 19.08 11.89 0.09
C ALA A 534 17.64 12.44 0.25
N PHE A 535 17.05 12.33 1.45
CA PHE A 535 15.65 12.75 1.66
C PHE A 535 15.53 14.25 1.82
N ALA A 536 14.52 14.83 1.19
CA ALA A 536 14.15 16.23 1.39
C ALA A 536 13.86 16.57 2.87
N GLU A 537 13.34 15.64 3.66
CA GLU A 537 13.13 15.83 5.11
C GLU A 537 14.45 16.03 5.86
N ASP A 538 15.47 15.21 5.61
CA ASP A 538 16.79 15.34 6.25
C ASP A 538 17.55 16.56 5.72
N ALA A 539 17.44 16.83 4.42
CA ALA A 539 17.98 18.04 3.78
C ALA A 539 17.35 19.32 4.36
N ASN A 540 16.03 19.39 4.42
CA ASN A 540 15.31 20.54 4.98
C ASN A 540 15.64 20.73 6.47
N LYS A 541 15.77 19.65 7.22
CA LYS A 541 16.17 19.71 8.62
C LYS A 541 17.60 20.20 8.77
N ALA A 542 18.55 19.71 7.96
CA ALA A 542 19.93 20.16 7.95
C ALA A 542 20.03 21.67 7.68
N LEU A 543 19.32 22.16 6.67
CA LEU A 543 19.25 23.59 6.37
C LEU A 543 18.61 24.39 7.51
N SER A 544 17.55 23.87 8.14
CA SER A 544 16.83 24.57 9.24
C SER A 544 17.68 24.76 10.50
N VAL A 545 18.64 23.87 10.77
CA VAL A 545 19.58 23.99 11.91
C VAL A 545 20.82 24.83 11.56
N GLY A 546 20.93 25.32 10.32
CA GLY A 546 21.99 26.21 9.90
C GLY A 546 23.15 25.54 9.13
N MET A 547 22.99 24.30 8.66
CA MET A 547 23.90 23.70 7.67
C MET A 547 23.71 24.40 6.32
N ASN A 548 24.72 24.35 5.46
CA ASN A 548 24.74 25.10 4.21
C ASN A 548 24.25 24.28 3.01
N ASP A 549 24.50 22.97 3.04
CA ASP A 549 24.10 22.04 1.99
C ASP A 549 24.13 20.60 2.52
N HIS A 550 23.79 19.63 1.66
CA HIS A 550 23.85 18.22 2.02
C HIS A 550 24.31 17.35 0.85
N VAL A 551 24.90 16.18 1.16
CA VAL A 551 25.29 15.13 0.22
C VAL A 551 24.92 13.78 0.81
N ALA A 552 24.38 12.88 -0.03
CA ALA A 552 24.00 11.53 0.41
C ALA A 552 25.24 10.64 0.54
N LYS A 553 25.20 9.70 1.48
CA LYS A 553 26.13 8.56 1.56
C LYS A 553 25.59 7.38 0.71
N PRO A 554 26.45 6.60 0.02
CA PRO A 554 27.91 6.73 -0.04
C PRO A 554 28.34 7.99 -0.78
N ILE A 555 29.46 8.56 -0.39
CA ILE A 555 29.98 9.80 -0.95
C ILE A 555 30.28 9.64 -2.44
N ASP A 556 29.58 10.41 -3.27
CA ASP A 556 29.83 10.54 -4.70
C ASP A 556 30.60 11.83 -4.97
N MET A 557 31.84 11.69 -5.41
CA MET A 557 32.71 12.85 -5.68
C MET A 557 32.17 13.74 -6.81
N SER A 558 31.38 13.19 -7.72
CA SER A 558 30.74 13.98 -8.79
C SER A 558 29.69 14.96 -8.27
N ILE A 559 29.15 14.70 -7.07
CA ILE A 559 28.20 15.57 -6.36
C ILE A 559 28.91 16.40 -5.29
N LEU A 560 29.79 15.77 -4.51
CA LEU A 560 30.46 16.42 -3.39
C LEU A 560 31.36 17.54 -3.85
N VAL A 561 32.20 17.35 -4.88
CA VAL A 561 33.15 18.36 -5.38
C VAL A 561 32.43 19.64 -5.83
N PRO A 562 31.40 19.62 -6.69
CA PRO A 562 30.66 20.83 -7.06
C PRO A 562 30.01 21.52 -5.85
N THR A 563 29.49 20.74 -4.89
CA THR A 563 28.91 21.30 -3.66
C THR A 563 29.94 22.01 -2.80
N MET A 564 31.12 21.44 -2.63
CA MET A 564 32.23 22.07 -1.89
C MET A 564 32.70 23.36 -2.58
N MET A 565 32.83 23.36 -3.91
CA MET A 565 33.23 24.51 -4.71
C MET A 565 32.31 25.71 -4.53
N LYS A 566 31.01 25.50 -4.54
CA LYS A 566 29.96 26.52 -4.29
C LYS A 566 30.23 27.33 -3.01
N TYR A 567 30.72 26.67 -1.95
CA TYR A 567 30.96 27.32 -0.66
C TYR A 567 32.41 27.77 -0.44
N HIS A 568 33.35 27.25 -1.21
CA HIS A 568 34.73 27.73 -1.22
C HIS A 568 34.84 29.15 -1.81
N ASP A 569 34.15 29.41 -2.93
CA ASP A 569 34.18 30.72 -3.65
C ASP A 569 33.58 31.85 -2.84
N THR A 570 32.51 31.61 -2.08
CA THR A 570 31.86 32.65 -1.27
C THR A 570 32.78 33.27 -0.21
N ARG A 571 33.83 32.55 0.24
CA ARG A 571 34.83 33.06 1.20
C ARG A 571 36.04 33.70 0.55
N SER A 572 36.30 33.45 -0.73
CA SER A 572 37.44 34.00 -1.46
C SER A 572 37.24 35.43 -1.97
N GLY A 573 36.09 36.07 -1.68
CA GLY A 573 35.84 37.48 -1.99
C GLY A 573 35.39 37.76 -3.42
N ALA A 574 35.07 36.75 -4.20
CA ALA A 574 34.45 36.93 -5.52
C ALA A 574 32.94 37.16 -5.36
N THR A 575 32.55 38.41 -5.22
CA THR A 575 31.14 38.84 -5.19
C THR A 575 30.55 38.64 -6.57
N PHE A 576 29.84 37.55 -6.79
CA PHE A 576 28.92 37.45 -7.93
C PHE A 576 27.67 38.26 -7.61
N LEU A 577 27.51 39.35 -8.34
CA LEU A 577 26.33 40.21 -8.33
C LEU A 577 25.08 39.39 -8.68
N THR A 578 24.24 39.14 -7.67
CA THR A 578 22.85 38.79 -7.89
C THR A 578 22.13 39.94 -8.59
N ARG A 579 21.72 39.73 -9.80
CA ARG A 579 20.66 40.49 -10.48
C ARG A 579 19.53 39.54 -10.88
#